data_5f36d34e95d2f98b8bf5c876d454a644
#
_entry.id   5f36d34e95d2f98b8bf5c876d454a644
#
_cell.length_a   1.000
_cell.length_b   1.000
_cell.length_c   1.000
_cell.angle_alpha   90.00
_cell.angle_beta   90.00
_cell.angle_gamma   90.00
#
_symmetry.space_group_name_H-M   'P 1'
#
loop_
_entity.id
_entity.type
_entity.pdbx_description
1 polymer ?
#
loop_
_entity_poly.entity_id
_entity_poly.type
_entity_poly.pdbx_seq_one_letter_code
_entity_poly.pdbx_strand_id
1 'polypeptide(L)'
;MSDIQIGLSKSARRTYALDDVALAPTRRTRDRRDVDTSWQIDAFKFDTPIVGAPMDSVMSPATAIALGKLGGLGVLNLEGLWTRYEDPQPLLDEITELPEADPASATTRMQQIYAEPIKPELITARLEEIRDSGVIVAGSLTPQNTQEHYETVVQAGADLFVIRGASVSAEHISTSHEPLNLKKFIYELDVPVMVGGVAGYTQAKHLMRTGAAGVLVGFGGGSAMTTRKGLGISAPMATAIADVAAARSDYLDESGGRYVHVIADGGLSRSGDLVKALALGADAVMIGAPLARASEAPGQGWYWGNEAHSRDFPRGVRTPLGVVGTLEEVLYGPSHHVDGTSNIVGALKRAMATCGYLDLKKFQKAEMTLVPEYRG
;
A
#
# COMPACT_ATOMS: atom_id res chain seq x y z
N MET A 1 0.11 4.26 27.74
CA MET A 1 -1.12 5.10 27.63
C MET A 1 -2.21 4.43 28.44
N SER A 2 -2.93 5.18 29.29
CA SER A 2 -4.04 4.65 30.08
C SER A 2 -5.25 4.39 29.17
N ASP A 3 -5.88 3.24 29.33
CA ASP A 3 -7.14 2.95 28.66
C ASP A 3 -8.25 3.88 29.15
N ILE A 4 -9.08 4.32 28.22
CA ILE A 4 -10.25 5.14 28.49
C ILE A 4 -11.44 4.22 28.66
N GLN A 5 -12.18 4.39 29.75
CA GLN A 5 -13.39 3.63 30.00
C GLN A 5 -14.52 4.13 29.08
N ILE A 6 -15.07 3.22 28.24
CA ILE A 6 -16.22 3.49 27.37
C ILE A 6 -17.54 3.07 28.02
N GLY A 7 -17.50 2.23 29.02
CA GLY A 7 -18.66 1.72 29.77
C GLY A 7 -18.20 0.94 30.98
N LEU A 8 -19.15 0.47 31.83
CA LEU A 8 -18.84 -0.18 33.12
C LEU A 8 -17.83 -1.34 33.02
N SER A 9 -17.83 -2.08 31.93
CA SER A 9 -16.97 -3.27 31.75
C SER A 9 -16.14 -3.21 30.46
N LYS A 10 -16.06 -2.07 29.80
CA LYS A 10 -15.35 -1.92 28.53
C LYS A 10 -14.47 -0.68 28.52
N SER A 11 -13.20 -0.90 28.21
CA SER A 11 -12.24 0.17 27.98
C SER A 11 -11.68 0.10 26.54
N ALA A 12 -11.15 1.22 26.07
CA ALA A 12 -10.45 1.29 24.81
C ALA A 12 -9.26 2.26 24.90
N ARG A 13 -8.23 1.97 24.13
CA ARG A 13 -7.11 2.86 23.94
C ARG A 13 -7.50 4.00 22.99
N ARG A 14 -7.11 5.23 23.32
CA ARG A 14 -7.23 6.37 22.39
C ARG A 14 -6.22 6.22 21.27
N THR A 15 -6.68 6.40 20.04
CA THR A 15 -5.87 6.29 18.82
C THR A 15 -6.09 7.51 17.93
N TYR A 16 -5.16 7.76 16.99
CA TYR A 16 -5.15 8.94 16.16
C TYR A 16 -5.07 8.56 14.67
N ALA A 17 -5.87 9.24 13.85
CA ALA A 17 -5.75 9.24 12.40
C ALA A 17 -4.63 10.20 11.95
N LEU A 18 -4.28 10.18 10.67
CA LEU A 18 -3.29 11.13 10.13
C LEU A 18 -3.78 12.59 10.21
N ASP A 19 -5.10 12.81 10.15
CA ASP A 19 -5.66 14.16 10.27
C ASP A 19 -5.55 14.74 11.69
N ASP A 20 -5.36 13.90 12.72
CA ASP A 20 -5.21 14.33 14.10
C ASP A 20 -3.78 14.79 14.43
N VAL A 21 -2.84 14.68 13.49
CA VAL A 21 -1.43 15.00 13.71
C VAL A 21 -0.88 15.93 12.64
N ALA A 22 0.10 16.74 13.03
CA ALA A 22 0.86 17.60 12.14
C ALA A 22 2.34 17.59 12.49
N LEU A 23 3.19 17.88 11.49
CA LEU A 23 4.62 18.09 11.70
C LEU A 23 4.85 19.47 12.34
N ALA A 24 5.77 19.52 13.30
CA ALA A 24 6.25 20.75 13.90
C ALA A 24 7.66 21.08 13.39
N PRO A 25 7.82 22.13 12.56
CA PRO A 25 9.16 22.61 12.21
C PRO A 25 9.90 23.09 13.46
N THR A 26 11.18 22.74 13.55
CA THR A 26 12.04 23.16 14.65
C THR A 26 12.94 24.34 14.24
N ARG A 27 14.03 24.55 14.95
CA ARG A 27 14.95 25.70 14.75
C ARG A 27 15.76 25.67 13.44
N ARG A 28 15.80 24.54 12.71
CA ARG A 28 16.67 24.34 11.55
C ARG A 28 15.86 24.02 10.32
N THR A 29 16.21 24.63 9.19
CA THR A 29 15.74 24.30 7.86
C THR A 29 16.89 23.81 6.97
N ARG A 30 16.59 23.23 5.82
CA ARG A 30 17.55 22.75 4.82
C ARG A 30 17.16 23.26 3.43
N ASP A 31 18.10 23.17 2.50
CA ASP A 31 17.76 23.36 1.09
C ASP A 31 17.04 22.09 0.59
N ARG A 32 15.95 22.29 -0.14
CA ARG A 32 15.17 21.20 -0.74
C ARG A 32 16.00 20.34 -1.71
N ARG A 33 17.00 20.93 -2.36
CA ARG A 33 17.85 20.23 -3.34
C ARG A 33 18.77 19.21 -2.69
N ASP A 34 19.10 19.40 -1.42
CA ASP A 34 19.98 18.52 -0.65
C ASP A 34 19.24 17.32 -0.03
N VAL A 35 17.91 17.28 -0.16
CA VAL A 35 17.08 16.22 0.44
C VAL A 35 17.13 14.96 -0.41
N ASP A 36 17.57 13.88 0.20
CA ASP A 36 17.53 12.51 -0.32
C ASP A 36 16.25 11.79 0.16
N THR A 37 15.42 11.37 -0.81
CA THR A 37 14.19 10.62 -0.55
C THR A 37 14.35 9.12 -0.84
N SER A 38 15.55 8.66 -1.13
CA SER A 38 15.81 7.26 -1.43
C SER A 38 15.52 6.35 -0.23
N TRP A 39 15.08 5.14 -0.53
CA TRP A 39 14.93 4.07 0.45
C TRP A 39 15.43 2.75 -0.11
N GLN A 40 15.57 1.76 0.74
CA GLN A 40 16.07 0.45 0.36
C GLN A 40 15.27 -0.63 1.10
N ILE A 41 14.96 -1.72 0.41
CA ILE A 41 14.46 -2.96 1.01
C ILE A 41 15.30 -4.11 0.48
N ASP A 42 15.88 -4.90 1.39
CA ASP A 42 16.87 -5.91 1.05
C ASP A 42 17.98 -5.33 0.14
N ALA A 43 18.27 -5.94 -0.98
CA ALA A 43 19.29 -5.47 -1.94
C ALA A 43 18.75 -4.36 -2.89
N PHE A 44 17.44 -4.09 -2.90
CA PHE A 44 16.81 -3.19 -3.87
C PHE A 44 16.73 -1.76 -3.34
N LYS A 45 17.21 -0.82 -4.16
CA LYS A 45 17.21 0.60 -3.86
C LYS A 45 16.27 1.37 -4.79
N PHE A 46 15.54 2.33 -4.24
CA PHE A 46 14.59 3.19 -4.94
C PHE A 46 14.87 4.66 -4.65
N ASP A 47 14.66 5.53 -5.64
CA ASP A 47 14.91 6.98 -5.50
C ASP A 47 13.82 7.69 -4.70
N THR A 48 12.62 7.09 -4.62
CA THR A 48 11.48 7.63 -3.88
C THR A 48 10.79 6.53 -3.07
N PRO A 49 10.28 6.83 -1.86
CA PRO A 49 9.64 5.84 -1.00
C PRO A 49 8.19 5.55 -1.41
N ILE A 50 7.92 5.50 -2.70
CA ILE A 50 6.59 5.29 -3.26
C ILE A 50 6.46 3.87 -3.78
N VAL A 51 5.46 3.16 -3.28
CA VAL A 51 5.05 1.82 -3.72
C VAL A 51 3.64 1.93 -4.30
N GLY A 52 3.46 1.48 -5.53
CA GLY A 52 2.15 1.42 -6.18
C GLY A 52 1.32 0.26 -5.65
N ALA A 53 0.11 0.55 -5.21
CA ALA A 53 -0.80 -0.46 -4.67
C ALA A 53 -1.22 -1.48 -5.75
N PRO A 54 -1.26 -2.80 -5.43
CA PRO A 54 -1.67 -3.84 -6.36
C PRO A 54 -3.20 -3.84 -6.55
N MET A 55 -3.66 -2.96 -7.41
CA MET A 55 -5.08 -2.77 -7.74
C MET A 55 -5.21 -2.55 -9.23
N ASP A 56 -6.15 -3.22 -9.89
CA ASP A 56 -6.30 -3.16 -11.35
C ASP A 56 -6.65 -1.76 -11.88
N SER A 57 -7.26 -0.93 -11.04
CA SER A 57 -7.53 0.48 -11.37
C SER A 57 -6.28 1.38 -11.28
N VAL A 58 -5.19 0.89 -10.71
CA VAL A 58 -3.97 1.66 -10.40
C VAL A 58 -2.78 1.16 -11.20
N MET A 59 -2.60 -0.17 -11.25
CA MET A 59 -1.36 -0.80 -11.68
C MET A 59 -1.62 -1.83 -12.78
N SER A 60 -1.08 -1.52 -13.96
CA SER A 60 -0.85 -2.44 -15.06
C SER A 60 0.65 -2.77 -15.15
N PRO A 61 1.09 -3.73 -15.97
CA PRO A 61 2.50 -3.88 -16.28
C PRO A 61 3.14 -2.59 -16.79
N ALA A 62 2.47 -1.87 -17.69
CA ALA A 62 2.95 -0.58 -18.22
C ALA A 62 3.08 0.50 -17.14
N THR A 63 2.09 0.61 -16.22
CA THR A 63 2.14 1.58 -15.12
C THR A 63 3.21 1.20 -14.09
N ALA A 64 3.42 -0.11 -13.83
CA ALA A 64 4.50 -0.59 -12.97
C ALA A 64 5.88 -0.23 -13.53
N ILE A 65 6.07 -0.42 -14.83
CA ILE A 65 7.27 -0.03 -15.55
C ILE A 65 7.50 1.49 -15.48
N ALA A 66 6.45 2.28 -15.73
CA ALA A 66 6.52 3.73 -15.67
C ALA A 66 6.90 4.22 -14.27
N LEU A 67 6.25 3.67 -13.22
CA LEU A 67 6.57 4.01 -11.83
C LEU A 67 8.01 3.60 -11.46
N GLY A 68 8.47 2.43 -11.91
CA GLY A 68 9.84 1.96 -11.71
C GLY A 68 10.87 2.90 -12.35
N LYS A 69 10.63 3.36 -13.59
CA LYS A 69 11.49 4.36 -14.26
C LYS A 69 11.49 5.71 -13.58
N LEU A 70 10.44 6.05 -12.85
CA LEU A 70 10.35 7.26 -12.03
C LEU A 70 10.90 7.05 -10.60
N GLY A 71 11.58 5.93 -10.35
CA GLY A 71 12.29 5.67 -9.09
C GLY A 71 11.44 5.09 -7.94
N GLY A 72 10.19 4.71 -8.21
CA GLY A 72 9.31 4.02 -7.27
C GLY A 72 9.27 2.50 -7.51
N LEU A 73 8.35 1.79 -6.84
CA LEU A 73 8.10 0.36 -7.00
C LEU A 73 6.66 0.12 -7.42
N GLY A 74 6.42 -0.43 -8.60
CA GLY A 74 5.10 -0.91 -9.01
C GLY A 74 4.86 -2.34 -8.49
N VAL A 75 3.73 -2.59 -7.84
CA VAL A 75 3.32 -3.94 -7.42
C VAL A 75 2.12 -4.38 -8.24
N LEU A 76 2.27 -5.43 -9.05
CA LEU A 76 1.19 -5.95 -9.88
C LEU A 76 0.23 -6.82 -9.06
N ASN A 77 -1.08 -6.65 -9.26
CA ASN A 77 -2.09 -7.56 -8.73
C ASN A 77 -2.13 -8.85 -9.56
N LEU A 78 -1.61 -9.95 -9.00
CA LEU A 78 -1.56 -11.24 -9.67
C LEU A 78 -2.87 -12.04 -9.58
N GLU A 79 -3.91 -11.46 -8.98
CA GLU A 79 -5.27 -11.98 -8.92
C GLU A 79 -6.26 -11.11 -9.70
N GLY A 80 -5.73 -10.12 -10.41
CA GLY A 80 -6.49 -9.14 -11.15
C GLY A 80 -6.79 -9.53 -12.59
N LEU A 81 -7.23 -8.56 -13.37
CA LEU A 81 -7.60 -8.77 -14.78
C LEU A 81 -6.40 -9.12 -15.66
N TRP A 82 -5.21 -8.59 -15.31
CA TRP A 82 -3.97 -8.81 -16.06
C TRP A 82 -3.51 -10.26 -16.08
N THR A 83 -3.95 -11.07 -15.14
CA THR A 83 -3.63 -12.49 -15.02
C THR A 83 -4.80 -13.42 -15.33
N ARG A 84 -5.94 -12.85 -15.76
CA ARG A 84 -7.13 -13.60 -16.15
C ARG A 84 -7.39 -13.54 -17.65
N TYR A 85 -7.01 -12.43 -18.29
CA TYR A 85 -7.26 -12.16 -19.70
C TYR A 85 -5.97 -11.79 -20.44
N GLU A 86 -5.82 -12.27 -21.65
CA GLU A 86 -4.70 -11.90 -22.51
C GLU A 86 -4.74 -10.42 -22.87
N ASP A 87 -5.93 -9.91 -23.18
CA ASP A 87 -6.19 -8.48 -23.40
C ASP A 87 -7.28 -8.02 -22.42
N PRO A 88 -6.93 -7.45 -21.25
CA PRO A 88 -7.89 -6.96 -20.29
C PRO A 88 -8.40 -5.54 -20.60
N GLN A 89 -7.83 -4.81 -21.57
CA GLN A 89 -8.15 -3.41 -21.81
C GLN A 89 -9.62 -3.17 -22.13
N PRO A 90 -10.29 -3.96 -23.01
CA PRO A 90 -11.71 -3.78 -23.27
C PRO A 90 -12.60 -3.94 -22.03
N LEU A 91 -12.19 -4.80 -21.09
CA LEU A 91 -12.93 -5.02 -19.83
C LEU A 91 -12.66 -3.89 -18.82
N LEU A 92 -11.45 -3.35 -18.79
CA LEU A 92 -11.14 -2.16 -18.00
C LEU A 92 -11.97 -0.95 -18.49
N ASP A 93 -12.03 -0.75 -19.81
CA ASP A 93 -12.84 0.32 -20.42
C ASP A 93 -14.33 0.12 -20.08
N GLU A 94 -14.85 -1.10 -20.22
CA GLU A 94 -16.23 -1.44 -19.82
C GLU A 94 -16.47 -1.10 -18.33
N ILE A 95 -15.55 -1.46 -17.43
CA ILE A 95 -15.70 -1.17 -15.99
C ILE A 95 -15.76 0.35 -15.75
N THR A 96 -14.98 1.14 -16.48
CA THR A 96 -15.01 2.61 -16.31
C THR A 96 -16.31 3.23 -16.80
N GLU A 97 -16.97 2.62 -17.75
CA GLU A 97 -18.24 3.07 -18.35
C GLU A 97 -19.50 2.58 -17.62
N LEU A 98 -19.37 1.65 -16.65
CA LEU A 98 -20.52 1.16 -15.90
C LEU A 98 -21.26 2.31 -15.20
N PRO A 99 -22.61 2.31 -15.18
CA PRO A 99 -23.40 3.40 -14.65
C PRO A 99 -23.18 3.57 -13.13
N GLU A 100 -22.96 4.80 -12.68
CA GLU A 100 -22.92 5.13 -11.25
C GLU A 100 -24.30 5.04 -10.59
N ALA A 101 -25.35 5.32 -11.35
CA ALA A 101 -26.72 5.33 -10.86
C ALA A 101 -27.28 3.93 -10.55
N ASP A 102 -26.62 2.86 -11.04
CA ASP A 102 -27.00 1.48 -10.78
C ASP A 102 -25.81 0.65 -10.21
N PRO A 103 -25.49 0.82 -8.92
CA PRO A 103 -24.40 0.10 -8.29
C PRO A 103 -24.57 -1.41 -8.26
N ALA A 104 -25.81 -1.90 -8.23
CA ALA A 104 -26.11 -3.33 -8.18
C ALA A 104 -25.76 -4.03 -9.50
N SER A 105 -26.14 -3.44 -10.62
CA SER A 105 -25.78 -3.92 -11.96
C SER A 105 -24.27 -3.85 -12.18
N ALA A 106 -23.64 -2.73 -11.80
CA ALA A 106 -22.18 -2.56 -11.87
C ALA A 106 -21.44 -3.64 -11.06
N THR A 107 -21.85 -3.90 -9.81
CA THR A 107 -21.27 -4.95 -8.97
C THR A 107 -21.43 -6.33 -9.61
N THR A 108 -22.63 -6.66 -10.11
CA THR A 108 -22.89 -7.93 -10.77
C THR A 108 -22.00 -8.12 -11.99
N ARG A 109 -21.85 -7.08 -12.80
CA ARG A 109 -20.99 -7.14 -13.99
C ARG A 109 -19.53 -7.30 -13.63
N MET A 110 -19.04 -6.56 -12.66
CA MET A 110 -17.67 -6.74 -12.16
C MET A 110 -17.43 -8.15 -11.62
N GLN A 111 -18.37 -8.73 -10.89
CA GLN A 111 -18.27 -10.12 -10.42
C GLN A 111 -18.17 -11.13 -11.57
N GLN A 112 -18.91 -10.92 -12.67
CA GLN A 112 -18.80 -11.75 -13.86
C GLN A 112 -17.44 -11.64 -14.52
N ILE A 113 -16.91 -10.44 -14.67
CA ILE A 113 -15.59 -10.17 -15.25
C ILE A 113 -14.50 -10.84 -14.41
N TYR A 114 -14.54 -10.68 -13.08
CA TYR A 114 -13.54 -11.29 -12.19
C TYR A 114 -13.78 -12.77 -11.86
N ALA A 115 -14.79 -13.41 -12.46
CA ALA A 115 -15.05 -14.83 -12.29
C ALA A 115 -14.14 -15.73 -13.14
N GLU A 116 -13.50 -15.19 -14.18
CA GLU A 116 -12.48 -15.91 -14.97
C GLU A 116 -11.34 -16.38 -14.04
N PRO A 117 -10.86 -17.62 -14.16
CA PRO A 117 -9.77 -18.12 -13.34
C PRO A 117 -8.46 -17.36 -13.59
N ILE A 118 -7.60 -17.35 -12.58
CA ILE A 118 -6.21 -16.89 -12.74
C ILE A 118 -5.46 -17.88 -13.62
N LYS A 119 -4.69 -17.38 -14.56
CA LYS A 119 -3.91 -18.17 -15.52
C LYS A 119 -2.42 -18.04 -15.21
N PRO A 120 -1.75 -19.12 -14.77
CA PRO A 120 -0.33 -19.08 -14.41
C PRO A 120 0.57 -18.57 -15.55
N GLU A 121 0.23 -18.90 -16.79
CA GLU A 121 0.94 -18.42 -17.98
C GLU A 121 0.87 -16.90 -18.13
N LEU A 122 -0.24 -16.27 -17.73
CA LEU A 122 -0.36 -14.82 -17.74
C LEU A 122 0.39 -14.18 -16.57
N ILE A 123 0.47 -14.83 -15.40
CA ILE A 123 1.35 -14.38 -14.32
C ILE A 123 2.78 -14.27 -14.84
N THR A 124 3.27 -15.35 -15.47
CA THR A 124 4.61 -15.38 -16.06
C THR A 124 4.80 -14.28 -17.09
N ALA A 125 3.90 -14.18 -18.07
CA ALA A 125 4.02 -13.20 -19.16
C ALA A 125 4.05 -11.75 -18.64
N ARG A 126 3.20 -11.40 -17.65
CA ARG A 126 3.15 -10.03 -17.10
C ARG A 126 4.36 -9.68 -16.27
N LEU A 127 4.89 -10.61 -15.48
CA LEU A 127 6.10 -10.37 -14.69
C LEU A 127 7.34 -10.28 -15.58
N GLU A 128 7.41 -11.12 -16.64
CA GLU A 128 8.46 -11.04 -17.66
C GLU A 128 8.45 -9.72 -18.43
N GLU A 129 7.27 -9.21 -18.80
CA GLU A 129 7.11 -7.89 -19.42
C GLU A 129 7.72 -6.78 -18.55
N ILE A 130 7.46 -6.81 -17.24
CA ILE A 130 8.04 -5.84 -16.30
C ILE A 130 9.56 -6.04 -16.20
N ARG A 131 10.02 -7.26 -16.03
CA ARG A 131 11.45 -7.62 -15.91
C ARG A 131 12.26 -7.18 -17.12
N ASP A 132 11.74 -7.41 -18.32
CA ASP A 132 12.43 -7.10 -19.57
C ASP A 132 12.60 -5.58 -19.78
N SER A 133 11.84 -4.77 -19.06
CA SER A 133 12.00 -3.30 -19.03
C SER A 133 13.17 -2.83 -18.15
N GLY A 134 13.76 -3.73 -17.34
CA GLY A 134 14.88 -3.45 -16.44
C GLY A 134 14.52 -2.79 -15.12
N VAL A 135 13.23 -2.71 -14.77
CA VAL A 135 12.79 -2.23 -13.43
C VAL A 135 12.60 -3.41 -12.48
N ILE A 136 12.56 -3.13 -11.18
CA ILE A 136 12.33 -4.12 -10.13
C ILE A 136 10.92 -4.70 -10.27
N VAL A 137 10.83 -6.03 -10.24
CA VAL A 137 9.58 -6.78 -10.44
C VAL A 137 8.96 -7.16 -9.12
N ALA A 138 7.72 -6.69 -8.88
CA ALA A 138 6.96 -7.06 -7.69
C ALA A 138 5.53 -7.49 -8.05
N GLY A 139 5.11 -8.61 -7.45
CA GLY A 139 3.76 -9.14 -7.60
C GLY A 139 3.10 -9.40 -6.25
N SER A 140 1.77 -9.28 -6.21
CA SER A 140 0.98 -9.46 -5.00
C SER A 140 -0.06 -10.55 -5.15
N LEU A 141 -0.13 -11.44 -4.15
CA LEU A 141 -1.19 -12.43 -3.95
C LEU A 141 -1.81 -12.29 -2.55
N THR A 142 -3.04 -12.75 -2.41
CA THR A 142 -3.63 -12.98 -1.09
C THR A 142 -3.00 -14.23 -0.45
N PRO A 143 -3.06 -14.38 0.90
CA PRO A 143 -2.59 -15.61 1.55
C PRO A 143 -3.23 -16.89 0.99
N GLN A 144 -4.48 -16.81 0.54
CA GLN A 144 -5.24 -17.93 0.01
C GLN A 144 -4.69 -18.44 -1.32
N ASN A 145 -4.29 -17.53 -2.22
CA ASN A 145 -3.80 -17.88 -3.55
C ASN A 145 -2.26 -18.02 -3.60
N THR A 146 -1.58 -17.67 -2.51
CA THR A 146 -0.12 -17.76 -2.44
C THR A 146 0.37 -19.20 -2.61
N GLN A 147 -0.25 -20.17 -1.94
CA GLN A 147 0.18 -21.59 -2.01
C GLN A 147 0.07 -22.18 -3.42
N GLU A 148 -0.91 -21.72 -4.19
CA GLU A 148 -1.16 -22.23 -5.55
C GLU A 148 -0.22 -21.61 -6.59
N HIS A 149 0.12 -20.33 -6.43
CA HIS A 149 0.77 -19.58 -7.52
C HIS A 149 2.19 -19.09 -7.21
N TYR A 150 2.72 -19.28 -6.00
CA TYR A 150 4.02 -18.70 -5.64
C TYR A 150 5.19 -19.22 -6.48
N GLU A 151 5.18 -20.49 -6.84
CA GLU A 151 6.23 -21.08 -7.66
C GLU A 151 6.29 -20.41 -9.04
N THR A 152 5.13 -20.16 -9.65
CA THR A 152 5.02 -19.42 -10.92
C THR A 152 5.59 -18.02 -10.79
N VAL A 153 5.28 -17.31 -9.70
CA VAL A 153 5.76 -15.95 -9.45
C VAL A 153 7.28 -15.89 -9.30
N VAL A 154 7.85 -16.83 -8.54
CA VAL A 154 9.31 -16.93 -8.34
C VAL A 154 10.02 -17.31 -9.65
N GLN A 155 9.50 -18.31 -10.38
CA GLN A 155 10.08 -18.76 -11.65
C GLN A 155 10.00 -17.68 -12.74
N ALA A 156 8.99 -16.83 -12.71
CA ALA A 156 8.86 -15.66 -13.59
C ALA A 156 9.88 -14.55 -13.28
N GLY A 157 10.66 -14.69 -12.20
CA GLY A 157 11.73 -13.76 -11.84
C GLY A 157 11.24 -12.53 -11.07
N ALA A 158 10.25 -12.69 -10.18
CA ALA A 158 9.88 -11.63 -9.24
C ALA A 158 11.06 -11.33 -8.28
N ASP A 159 11.38 -10.05 -8.12
CA ASP A 159 12.41 -9.56 -7.19
C ASP A 159 11.86 -9.38 -5.77
N LEU A 160 10.58 -9.06 -5.66
CA LEU A 160 9.86 -8.84 -4.40
C LEU A 160 8.49 -9.52 -4.46
N PHE A 161 8.13 -10.22 -3.39
CA PHE A 161 6.83 -10.87 -3.27
C PHE A 161 5.98 -10.17 -2.21
N VAL A 162 4.71 -9.89 -2.52
CA VAL A 162 3.79 -9.21 -1.61
C VAL A 162 2.63 -10.11 -1.24
N ILE A 163 2.48 -10.44 0.04
CA ILE A 163 1.32 -11.17 0.56
C ILE A 163 0.40 -10.15 1.24
N ARG A 164 -0.71 -9.84 0.59
CA ARG A 164 -1.59 -8.76 1.00
C ARG A 164 -3.03 -9.21 1.18
N GLY A 165 -3.62 -8.82 2.32
CA GLY A 165 -5.03 -8.99 2.64
C GLY A 165 -5.56 -7.80 3.43
N ALA A 166 -6.87 -7.79 3.72
CA ALA A 166 -7.47 -6.78 4.60
C ALA A 166 -6.84 -6.80 5.99
N SER A 167 -6.54 -8.01 6.49
CA SER A 167 -5.71 -8.24 7.67
C SER A 167 -5.00 -9.57 7.50
N VAL A 168 -3.69 -9.60 7.71
CA VAL A 168 -2.88 -10.81 7.66
C VAL A 168 -2.30 -11.07 9.04
N SER A 169 -2.50 -12.28 9.55
CA SER A 169 -1.95 -12.75 10.83
C SER A 169 -0.82 -13.75 10.61
N ALA A 170 0.10 -13.80 11.55
CA ALA A 170 1.16 -14.83 11.54
C ALA A 170 0.63 -16.24 11.73
N GLU A 171 -0.55 -16.37 12.33
CA GLU A 171 -1.23 -17.63 12.60
C GLU A 171 -2.70 -17.51 12.15
N HIS A 172 -3.03 -18.22 11.08
CA HIS A 172 -4.40 -18.39 10.61
C HIS A 172 -4.87 -19.80 10.93
N ILE A 173 -6.07 -19.94 11.50
CA ILE A 173 -6.67 -21.23 11.85
C ILE A 173 -7.87 -21.46 10.94
N SER A 174 -7.89 -22.60 10.25
CA SER A 174 -9.01 -23.04 9.43
C SER A 174 -9.39 -24.48 9.78
N THR A 175 -10.66 -24.81 9.68
CA THR A 175 -11.19 -26.18 9.83
C THR A 175 -11.42 -26.86 8.48
N SER A 176 -11.34 -26.11 7.37
CA SER A 176 -11.67 -26.58 6.03
C SER A 176 -10.46 -26.84 5.13
N HIS A 177 -9.31 -26.25 5.43
CA HIS A 177 -8.07 -26.39 4.66
C HIS A 177 -6.85 -26.13 5.55
N GLU A 178 -5.67 -26.57 5.11
CA GLU A 178 -4.41 -26.23 5.77
C GLU A 178 -4.02 -24.79 5.41
N PRO A 179 -3.91 -23.88 6.42
CA PRO A 179 -3.53 -22.50 6.15
C PRO A 179 -2.06 -22.36 5.74
N LEU A 180 -1.75 -21.32 5.00
CA LEU A 180 -0.37 -20.94 4.68
C LEU A 180 0.44 -20.70 5.96
N ASN A 181 1.47 -21.51 6.18
CA ASN A 181 2.44 -21.28 7.23
C ASN A 181 3.45 -20.23 6.77
N LEU A 182 3.18 -18.98 7.08
CA LEU A 182 4.00 -17.85 6.63
C LEU A 182 5.47 -17.97 7.02
N LYS A 183 5.78 -18.47 8.22
CA LYS A 183 7.17 -18.59 8.67
C LYS A 183 7.94 -19.63 7.84
N LYS A 184 7.33 -20.80 7.62
CA LYS A 184 7.94 -21.86 6.78
C LYS A 184 8.09 -21.35 5.34
N PHE A 185 7.01 -20.78 4.79
CA PHE A 185 6.95 -20.25 3.44
C PHE A 185 8.04 -19.20 3.18
N ILE A 186 8.14 -18.16 4.03
CA ILE A 186 9.13 -17.09 3.86
C ILE A 186 10.55 -17.62 4.03
N TYR A 187 10.77 -18.60 4.89
CA TYR A 187 12.09 -19.22 5.09
C TYR A 187 12.55 -20.01 3.86
N GLU A 188 11.64 -20.62 3.14
CA GLU A 188 11.92 -21.44 1.96
C GLU A 188 12.04 -20.62 0.67
N LEU A 189 11.69 -19.32 0.70
CA LEU A 189 11.81 -18.43 -0.46
C LEU A 189 13.14 -17.69 -0.46
N ASP A 190 13.76 -17.64 -1.65
CA ASP A 190 14.94 -16.81 -1.92
C ASP A 190 14.59 -15.35 -2.27
N VAL A 191 13.29 -15.01 -2.30
CA VAL A 191 12.77 -13.68 -2.64
C VAL A 191 12.27 -12.98 -1.38
N PRO A 192 12.67 -11.72 -1.11
CA PRO A 192 12.18 -10.97 0.04
C PRO A 192 10.66 -10.75 -0.04
N VAL A 193 9.99 -10.98 1.11
CA VAL A 193 8.54 -10.94 1.21
C VAL A 193 8.08 -9.76 2.04
N MET A 194 7.13 -8.98 1.51
CA MET A 194 6.36 -7.98 2.26
C MET A 194 4.99 -8.57 2.63
N VAL A 195 4.56 -8.43 3.88
CA VAL A 195 3.32 -9.05 4.38
C VAL A 195 2.45 -8.03 5.09
N GLY A 196 1.15 -8.03 4.84
CA GLY A 196 0.17 -7.21 5.58
C GLY A 196 -1.24 -7.26 5.00
N GLY A 197 -2.25 -6.52 5.58
CA GLY A 197 -2.10 -5.40 6.50
C GLY A 197 -2.15 -5.76 8.00
N VAL A 198 -1.50 -4.91 8.73
CA VAL A 198 -1.53 -4.91 10.19
C VAL A 198 -1.98 -3.56 10.74
N ALA A 199 -2.52 -3.54 11.97
CA ALA A 199 -3.01 -2.30 12.57
C ALA A 199 -2.34 -1.93 13.90
N GLY A 200 -1.36 -2.71 14.37
CA GLY A 200 -0.74 -2.42 15.65
C GLY A 200 0.46 -3.28 15.98
N TYR A 201 1.07 -2.95 17.12
CA TYR A 201 2.34 -3.49 17.62
C TYR A 201 2.41 -5.03 17.64
N THR A 202 1.46 -5.69 18.32
CA THR A 202 1.52 -7.14 18.53
C THR A 202 1.42 -7.91 17.22
N GLN A 203 0.47 -7.56 16.37
CA GLN A 203 0.28 -8.18 15.07
C GLN A 203 1.52 -8.02 14.19
N ALA A 204 2.07 -6.81 14.12
CA ALA A 204 3.28 -6.52 13.35
C ALA A 204 4.49 -7.31 13.86
N LYS A 205 4.71 -7.35 15.19
CA LYS A 205 5.83 -8.08 15.78
C LYS A 205 5.78 -9.58 15.47
N HIS A 206 4.59 -10.18 15.48
CA HIS A 206 4.43 -11.58 15.08
C HIS A 206 4.76 -11.80 13.59
N LEU A 207 4.34 -10.90 12.70
CA LEU A 207 4.71 -11.00 11.28
C LEU A 207 6.22 -10.78 11.05
N MET A 208 6.86 -9.86 11.76
CA MET A 208 8.32 -9.68 11.68
C MET A 208 9.08 -10.96 12.04
N ARG A 209 8.59 -11.71 13.03
CA ARG A 209 9.16 -13.00 13.45
C ARG A 209 8.98 -14.14 12.43
N THR A 210 8.11 -13.98 11.44
CA THR A 210 8.01 -14.94 10.33
C THR A 210 9.17 -14.85 9.35
N GLY A 211 9.96 -13.78 9.42
CA GLY A 211 11.07 -13.56 8.51
C GLY A 211 10.76 -12.58 7.38
N ALA A 212 9.63 -11.89 7.41
CA ALA A 212 9.29 -10.88 6.43
C ALA A 212 10.36 -9.79 6.30
N ALA A 213 10.62 -9.33 5.09
CA ALA A 213 11.50 -8.20 4.80
C ALA A 213 10.79 -6.87 5.07
N GLY A 214 9.46 -6.85 4.93
CA GLY A 214 8.63 -5.68 5.23
C GLY A 214 7.24 -6.05 5.74
N VAL A 215 6.63 -5.14 6.50
CA VAL A 215 5.24 -5.25 6.95
C VAL A 215 4.43 -4.08 6.42
N LEU A 216 3.26 -4.37 5.84
CA LEU A 216 2.31 -3.37 5.37
C LEU A 216 1.42 -2.96 6.55
N VAL A 217 1.38 -1.66 6.84
CA VAL A 217 0.64 -1.11 7.97
C VAL A 217 -0.61 -0.41 7.47
N GLY A 218 -1.75 -0.89 7.89
CA GLY A 218 -3.06 -0.33 7.58
C GLY A 218 -3.92 -1.24 6.75
N PHE A 219 -5.19 -0.96 6.76
CA PHE A 219 -6.22 -1.53 5.92
C PHE A 219 -7.50 -0.71 6.00
N GLY A 220 -8.33 -0.81 4.95
CA GLY A 220 -9.66 -0.22 4.94
C GLY A 220 -9.75 1.31 4.98
N GLY A 221 -8.62 2.01 4.78
CA GLY A 221 -8.55 3.48 4.85
C GLY A 221 -8.75 4.20 3.52
N GLY A 222 -8.66 3.50 2.40
CA GLY A 222 -8.84 4.09 1.07
C GLY A 222 -10.31 4.42 0.77
N SER A 223 -10.55 5.37 -0.14
CA SER A 223 -11.90 5.81 -0.53
C SER A 223 -12.74 4.69 -1.17
N ALA A 224 -12.09 3.74 -1.85
CA ALA A 224 -12.75 2.56 -2.43
C ALA A 224 -12.92 1.41 -1.42
N MET A 225 -12.39 1.55 -0.19
CA MET A 225 -12.47 0.52 0.83
C MET A 225 -13.68 0.73 1.74
N THR A 226 -14.37 -0.35 2.04
CA THR A 226 -15.57 -0.32 2.89
C THR A 226 -15.41 -1.09 4.20
N THR A 227 -14.21 -1.61 4.47
CA THR A 227 -13.89 -2.41 5.66
C THR A 227 -14.31 -1.70 6.96
N ARG A 228 -13.97 -0.42 7.10
CA ARG A 228 -14.37 0.37 8.26
C ARG A 228 -15.89 0.50 8.39
N LYS A 229 -16.57 0.84 7.30
CA LYS A 229 -18.03 1.03 7.32
C LYS A 229 -18.80 -0.29 7.39
N GLY A 230 -18.33 -1.31 6.68
CA GLY A 230 -19.02 -2.59 6.57
C GLY A 230 -18.73 -3.56 7.72
N LEU A 231 -17.49 -3.58 8.24
CA LEU A 231 -17.05 -4.53 9.26
C LEU A 231 -16.77 -3.88 10.63
N GLY A 232 -16.73 -2.56 10.72
CA GLY A 232 -16.34 -1.85 11.94
C GLY A 232 -14.86 -2.00 12.30
N ILE A 233 -14.03 -2.46 11.36
CA ILE A 233 -12.59 -2.69 11.55
C ILE A 233 -11.82 -1.63 10.79
N SER A 234 -10.85 -0.98 11.45
CA SER A 234 -9.99 0.00 10.81
C SER A 234 -8.65 0.15 11.51
N ALA A 235 -7.65 0.62 10.77
CA ALA A 235 -6.37 1.02 11.32
C ALA A 235 -6.37 2.55 11.51
N PRO A 236 -6.22 3.07 12.72
CA PRO A 236 -5.99 4.50 12.97
C PRO A 236 -4.54 4.82 12.60
N MET A 237 -4.31 5.28 11.37
CA MET A 237 -3.01 5.23 10.70
C MET A 237 -1.88 5.93 11.45
N ALA A 238 -2.09 7.07 12.08
CA ALA A 238 -1.01 7.71 12.83
C ALA A 238 -0.52 6.83 14.00
N THR A 239 -1.45 6.31 14.79
CA THR A 239 -1.12 5.39 15.89
C THR A 239 -0.59 4.06 15.38
N ALA A 240 -1.19 3.50 14.33
CA ALA A 240 -0.79 2.20 13.79
C ALA A 240 0.66 2.23 13.27
N ILE A 241 1.03 3.27 12.52
CA ILE A 241 2.41 3.42 12.00
C ILE A 241 3.40 3.56 13.16
N ALA A 242 3.11 4.41 14.13
CA ALA A 242 3.99 4.62 15.29
C ALA A 242 4.17 3.33 16.12
N ASP A 243 3.09 2.57 16.34
CA ASP A 243 3.14 1.28 17.05
C ASP A 243 3.95 0.23 16.30
N VAL A 244 3.79 0.15 14.96
CA VAL A 244 4.54 -0.81 14.15
C VAL A 244 6.01 -0.40 14.03
N ALA A 245 6.30 0.90 13.99
CA ALA A 245 7.69 1.39 14.07
C ALA A 245 8.36 1.05 15.41
N ALA A 246 7.59 1.10 16.52
CA ALA A 246 8.06 0.63 17.82
C ALA A 246 8.30 -0.89 17.82
N ALA A 247 7.36 -1.68 17.25
CA ALA A 247 7.53 -3.13 17.11
C ALA A 247 8.78 -3.49 16.30
N ARG A 248 9.08 -2.74 15.23
CA ARG A 248 10.32 -2.88 14.45
C ARG A 248 11.56 -2.63 15.29
N SER A 249 11.58 -1.57 16.12
CA SER A 249 12.70 -1.26 16.99
C SER A 249 12.97 -2.40 17.97
N ASP A 250 11.91 -2.87 18.63
CA ASP A 250 12.03 -3.98 19.59
C ASP A 250 12.40 -5.30 18.91
N TYR A 251 11.97 -5.52 17.66
CA TYR A 251 12.36 -6.70 16.90
C TYR A 251 13.81 -6.63 16.40
N LEU A 252 14.28 -5.46 16.04
CA LEU A 252 15.70 -5.23 15.68
C LEU A 252 16.63 -5.65 16.82
N ASP A 253 16.29 -5.27 18.06
CA ASP A 253 17.04 -5.65 19.25
C ASP A 253 16.89 -7.15 19.54
N GLU A 254 15.67 -7.70 19.49
CA GLU A 254 15.37 -9.12 19.73
C GLU A 254 16.09 -10.05 18.74
N SER A 255 16.18 -9.66 17.49
CA SER A 255 16.73 -10.48 16.38
C SER A 255 18.25 -10.33 16.21
N GLY A 256 18.88 -9.47 16.97
CA GLY A 256 20.31 -9.19 16.83
C GLY A 256 20.67 -8.36 15.59
N GLY A 257 19.77 -7.50 15.13
CA GLY A 257 20.04 -6.52 14.07
C GLY A 257 19.26 -6.71 12.77
N ARG A 258 18.25 -7.60 12.71
CA ARG A 258 17.43 -7.76 11.51
C ARG A 258 16.44 -6.59 11.38
N TYR A 259 16.64 -5.78 10.36
CA TYR A 259 15.76 -4.66 10.05
C TYR A 259 14.56 -5.14 9.20
N VAL A 260 13.34 -4.87 9.65
CA VAL A 260 12.10 -5.11 8.89
C VAL A 260 11.50 -3.76 8.50
N HIS A 261 11.24 -3.58 7.22
CA HIS A 261 10.71 -2.32 6.70
C HIS A 261 9.24 -2.13 7.06
N VAL A 262 8.86 -0.90 7.38
CA VAL A 262 7.48 -0.51 7.68
C VAL A 262 6.94 0.26 6.49
N ILE A 263 5.94 -0.29 5.81
CA ILE A 263 5.31 0.32 4.64
C ILE A 263 3.88 0.73 5.02
N ALA A 264 3.58 2.02 5.04
CA ALA A 264 2.23 2.50 5.32
C ALA A 264 1.32 2.23 4.12
N ASP A 265 0.21 1.50 4.32
CA ASP A 265 -0.74 1.09 3.27
C ASP A 265 -2.18 1.44 3.67
N GLY A 266 -2.78 2.38 2.96
CA GLY A 266 -4.17 2.77 3.09
C GLY A 266 -4.42 4.14 3.71
N GLY A 267 -5.40 4.85 3.16
CA GLY A 267 -5.79 6.17 3.62
C GLY A 267 -4.81 7.30 3.28
N LEU A 268 -3.88 7.05 2.39
CA LEU A 268 -2.85 8.01 1.95
C LEU A 268 -3.29 8.64 0.62
N SER A 269 -4.09 9.68 0.68
CA SER A 269 -4.71 10.28 -0.51
C SER A 269 -4.05 11.58 -0.98
N ARG A 270 -3.25 12.20 -0.14
CA ARG A 270 -2.60 13.49 -0.38
C ARG A 270 -1.14 13.45 0.05
N SER A 271 -0.33 14.33 -0.50
CA SER A 271 1.09 14.44 -0.14
C SER A 271 1.31 14.63 1.37
N GLY A 272 0.46 15.41 2.04
CA GLY A 272 0.53 15.61 3.49
C GLY A 272 0.36 14.31 4.29
N ASP A 273 -0.48 13.38 3.82
CA ASP A 273 -0.66 12.08 4.49
C ASP A 273 0.61 11.23 4.39
N LEU A 274 1.22 11.20 3.19
CA LEU A 274 2.47 10.49 2.95
C LEU A 274 3.61 11.04 3.81
N VAL A 275 3.73 12.36 3.85
CA VAL A 275 4.74 13.07 4.65
C VAL A 275 4.61 12.70 6.12
N LYS A 276 3.39 12.73 6.66
CA LYS A 276 3.10 12.36 8.06
C LYS A 276 3.38 10.88 8.33
N ALA A 277 3.00 9.99 7.40
CA ALA A 277 3.28 8.56 7.54
C ALA A 277 4.78 8.25 7.64
N LEU A 278 5.61 8.87 6.78
CA LEU A 278 7.06 8.72 6.82
C LEU A 278 7.66 9.30 8.11
N ALA A 279 7.19 10.47 8.56
CA ALA A 279 7.65 11.07 9.81
C ALA A 279 7.29 10.23 11.05
N LEU A 280 6.17 9.50 11.01
CA LEU A 280 5.73 8.59 12.08
C LEU A 280 6.50 7.27 12.14
N GLY A 281 7.38 7.02 11.17
CA GLY A 281 8.27 5.87 11.19
C GLY A 281 8.13 4.89 10.03
N ALA A 282 7.28 5.14 9.04
CA ALA A 282 7.27 4.35 7.83
C ALA A 282 8.56 4.57 7.01
N ASP A 283 9.02 3.51 6.35
CA ASP A 283 10.18 3.55 5.45
C ASP A 283 9.75 3.87 4.01
N ALA A 284 8.55 3.43 3.66
CA ALA A 284 7.89 3.71 2.38
C ALA A 284 6.38 3.79 2.56
N VAL A 285 5.69 4.21 1.51
CA VAL A 285 4.23 4.34 1.47
C VAL A 285 3.67 3.62 0.26
N MET A 286 2.70 2.74 0.48
CA MET A 286 1.93 2.11 -0.59
C MET A 286 0.70 2.96 -0.88
N ILE A 287 0.59 3.45 -2.10
CA ILE A 287 -0.47 4.39 -2.50
C ILE A 287 -1.27 3.87 -3.69
N GLY A 288 -2.57 4.04 -3.62
CA GLY A 288 -3.51 3.70 -4.70
C GLY A 288 -4.20 4.94 -5.25
N ALA A 289 -4.98 5.65 -4.43
CA ALA A 289 -5.79 6.77 -4.88
C ALA A 289 -5.02 7.90 -5.59
N PRO A 290 -3.83 8.33 -5.15
CA PRO A 290 -3.05 9.30 -5.90
C PRO A 290 -2.63 8.80 -7.29
N LEU A 291 -2.17 7.53 -7.38
CA LEU A 291 -1.75 6.95 -8.67
C LEU A 291 -2.92 6.66 -9.61
N ALA A 292 -4.12 6.32 -9.07
CA ALA A 292 -5.34 6.16 -9.87
C ALA A 292 -5.76 7.44 -10.60
N ARG A 293 -5.24 8.60 -10.18
CA ARG A 293 -5.46 9.91 -10.82
C ARG A 293 -4.48 10.22 -11.95
N ALA A 294 -3.50 9.36 -12.20
CA ALA A 294 -2.62 9.50 -13.34
C ALA A 294 -3.34 9.09 -14.64
N SER A 295 -3.05 9.79 -15.73
CA SER A 295 -3.60 9.46 -17.07
C SER A 295 -3.21 8.07 -17.55
N GLU A 296 -2.08 7.54 -17.08
CA GLU A 296 -1.58 6.21 -17.41
C GLU A 296 -2.19 5.10 -16.54
N ALA A 297 -2.95 5.46 -15.50
CA ALA A 297 -3.59 4.46 -14.65
C ALA A 297 -4.73 3.74 -15.39
N PRO A 298 -4.82 2.40 -15.32
CA PRO A 298 -5.80 1.62 -16.07
C PRO A 298 -7.25 2.01 -15.77
N GLY A 299 -7.52 2.51 -14.56
CA GLY A 299 -8.84 2.93 -14.13
C GLY A 299 -9.29 4.30 -14.67
N GLN A 300 -8.44 5.03 -15.40
CA GLN A 300 -8.77 6.32 -16.04
C GLN A 300 -9.51 7.30 -15.10
N GLY A 301 -8.99 7.43 -13.87
CA GLY A 301 -9.61 8.27 -12.85
C GLY A 301 -10.69 7.57 -12.01
N TRP A 302 -11.04 6.32 -12.30
CA TRP A 302 -11.81 5.48 -11.41
C TRP A 302 -10.90 4.67 -10.48
N TYR A 303 -11.38 4.44 -9.27
CA TYR A 303 -10.61 3.75 -8.23
C TYR A 303 -11.44 2.63 -7.59
N TRP A 304 -10.97 1.40 -7.69
CA TRP A 304 -11.59 0.23 -7.05
C TRP A 304 -10.53 -0.78 -6.60
N GLY A 305 -10.90 -1.60 -5.64
CA GLY A 305 -10.13 -2.73 -5.15
C GLY A 305 -10.95 -4.01 -5.15
N ASN A 306 -10.40 -5.07 -4.60
CA ASN A 306 -11.01 -6.40 -4.57
C ASN A 306 -12.40 -6.41 -3.90
N GLU A 307 -12.68 -5.47 -3.00
CA GLU A 307 -14.00 -5.37 -2.35
C GLU A 307 -15.13 -5.04 -3.33
N ALA A 308 -14.82 -4.40 -4.46
CA ALA A 308 -15.82 -4.02 -5.47
C ALA A 308 -16.45 -5.23 -6.16
N HIS A 309 -15.70 -6.32 -6.31
CA HIS A 309 -16.13 -7.53 -7.01
C HIS A 309 -16.11 -8.80 -6.16
N SER A 310 -15.76 -8.71 -4.88
CA SER A 310 -15.74 -9.88 -3.99
C SER A 310 -17.08 -10.60 -3.97
N ARG A 311 -17.05 -11.93 -4.13
CA ARG A 311 -18.27 -12.76 -4.13
C ARG A 311 -18.92 -12.83 -2.76
N ASP A 312 -18.09 -12.94 -1.72
CA ASP A 312 -18.57 -13.13 -0.35
C ASP A 312 -18.97 -11.80 0.31
N PHE A 313 -18.24 -10.73 0.00
CA PHE A 313 -18.46 -9.40 0.54
C PHE A 313 -18.43 -8.36 -0.58
N PRO A 314 -19.40 -8.39 -1.53
CA PRO A 314 -19.45 -7.39 -2.58
C PRO A 314 -19.85 -6.07 -1.94
N ARG A 315 -18.91 -5.21 -1.74
CA ARG A 315 -19.17 -3.87 -1.23
C ARG A 315 -19.16 -2.82 -2.33
N GLY A 316 -19.09 -3.28 -3.57
CA GLY A 316 -19.48 -2.64 -4.83
C GLY A 316 -18.98 -1.22 -5.07
N VAL A 317 -17.86 -0.83 -4.50
CA VAL A 317 -17.45 0.57 -4.55
C VAL A 317 -16.38 0.78 -5.62
N ARG A 318 -16.79 1.43 -6.72
CA ARG A 318 -15.91 2.22 -7.57
C ARG A 318 -16.04 3.68 -7.15
N THR A 319 -14.93 4.37 -6.99
CA THR A 319 -14.93 5.78 -6.60
C THR A 319 -14.38 6.63 -7.75
N PRO A 320 -15.14 7.61 -8.26
CA PRO A 320 -14.62 8.55 -9.25
C PRO A 320 -13.67 9.52 -8.53
N LEU A 321 -12.40 9.50 -8.92
CA LEU A 321 -11.38 10.41 -8.40
C LEU A 321 -11.02 11.49 -9.43
N GLY A 322 -11.27 11.21 -10.71
CA GLY A 322 -10.84 12.03 -11.83
C GLY A 322 -9.32 11.98 -12.08
N VAL A 323 -8.93 12.33 -13.29
CA VAL A 323 -7.53 12.45 -13.70
C VAL A 323 -7.02 13.84 -13.34
N VAL A 324 -5.79 13.93 -12.79
CA VAL A 324 -5.16 15.20 -12.40
C VAL A 324 -3.90 15.52 -13.21
N GLY A 325 -3.39 14.55 -13.97
CA GLY A 325 -2.20 14.72 -14.81
C GLY A 325 -1.54 13.40 -15.15
N THR A 326 -0.33 13.45 -15.69
CA THR A 326 0.50 12.27 -15.94
C THR A 326 1.05 11.69 -14.64
N LEU A 327 1.54 10.45 -14.68
CA LEU A 327 2.20 9.84 -13.53
C LEU A 327 3.40 10.67 -13.04
N GLU A 328 4.15 11.24 -13.96
CA GLU A 328 5.26 12.15 -13.64
C GLU A 328 4.77 13.42 -12.92
N GLU A 329 3.67 14.03 -13.38
CA GLU A 329 3.07 15.21 -12.72
C GLU A 329 2.52 14.86 -11.33
N VAL A 330 1.92 13.69 -11.18
CA VAL A 330 1.46 13.20 -9.87
C VAL A 330 2.64 13.06 -8.89
N LEU A 331 3.78 12.57 -9.34
CA LEU A 331 4.94 12.35 -8.48
C LEU A 331 5.82 13.59 -8.32
N TYR A 332 6.17 14.25 -9.40
CA TYR A 332 7.22 15.29 -9.44
C TYR A 332 6.71 16.67 -9.85
N GLY A 333 5.47 16.77 -10.33
CA GLY A 333 4.86 18.00 -10.76
C GLY A 333 5.21 18.43 -12.21
N PRO A 334 4.80 19.63 -12.59
CA PRO A 334 4.23 20.68 -11.75
C PRO A 334 2.82 20.35 -11.24
N SER A 335 2.43 20.92 -10.09
CA SER A 335 1.07 20.77 -9.56
C SER A 335 0.20 21.92 -10.07
N HIS A 336 -0.96 21.56 -10.63
CA HIS A 336 -2.02 22.49 -11.01
C HIS A 336 -3.19 22.47 -10.02
N HIS A 337 -3.08 21.67 -8.95
CA HIS A 337 -4.07 21.49 -7.89
C HIS A 337 -3.51 21.93 -6.55
N VAL A 338 -4.37 22.49 -5.70
CA VAL A 338 -3.98 23.01 -4.36
C VAL A 338 -4.23 22.02 -3.23
N ASP A 339 -4.73 20.84 -3.55
CA ASP A 339 -5.25 19.84 -2.59
C ASP A 339 -4.23 18.75 -2.19
N GLY A 340 -2.99 18.83 -2.69
CA GLY A 340 -1.93 17.86 -2.39
C GLY A 340 -2.02 16.54 -3.16
N THR A 341 -2.81 16.47 -4.25
CA THR A 341 -2.98 15.26 -5.07
C THR A 341 -1.90 15.05 -6.13
N SER A 342 -1.05 16.05 -6.36
CA SER A 342 0.06 15.99 -7.31
C SER A 342 1.34 16.57 -6.72
N ASN A 343 2.48 16.37 -7.41
CA ASN A 343 3.82 16.74 -6.96
C ASN A 343 4.18 16.18 -5.57
N ILE A 344 3.89 14.92 -5.36
CA ILE A 344 3.99 14.24 -4.06
C ILE A 344 5.43 14.22 -3.54
N VAL A 345 6.39 13.86 -4.39
CA VAL A 345 7.82 13.80 -4.03
C VAL A 345 8.38 15.20 -3.78
N GLY A 346 7.94 16.19 -4.57
CA GLY A 346 8.31 17.59 -4.33
C GLY A 346 7.80 18.11 -2.99
N ALA A 347 6.58 17.74 -2.61
CA ALA A 347 6.00 18.05 -1.30
C ALA A 347 6.77 17.37 -0.16
N LEU A 348 7.14 16.09 -0.32
CA LEU A 348 7.96 15.36 0.64
C LEU A 348 9.32 16.05 0.86
N LYS A 349 10.05 16.34 -0.23
CA LYS A 349 11.33 17.05 -0.15
C LYS A 349 11.21 18.40 0.54
N ARG A 350 10.13 19.14 0.25
CA ARG A 350 9.88 20.42 0.89
C ARG A 350 9.58 20.28 2.39
N ALA A 351 8.75 19.32 2.79
CA ALA A 351 8.43 19.08 4.18
C ALA A 351 9.66 18.67 4.99
N MET A 352 10.46 17.73 4.46
CA MET A 352 11.72 17.31 5.09
C MET A 352 12.68 18.49 5.27
N ALA A 353 12.86 19.29 4.21
CA ALA A 353 13.70 20.49 4.26
C ALA A 353 13.20 21.52 5.28
N THR A 354 11.89 21.78 5.31
CA THR A 354 11.26 22.71 6.27
C THR A 354 11.45 22.23 7.73
N CYS A 355 11.37 20.92 7.96
CA CYS A 355 11.64 20.34 9.29
C CYS A 355 13.13 20.11 9.59
N GLY A 356 14.04 20.43 8.64
CA GLY A 356 15.48 20.39 8.87
C GLY A 356 16.18 19.06 8.61
N TYR A 357 15.53 18.12 7.92
CA TYR A 357 16.03 16.77 7.65
C TYR A 357 16.47 16.59 6.20
N LEU A 358 17.52 15.79 5.98
CA LEU A 358 18.10 15.51 4.67
C LEU A 358 17.82 14.10 4.17
N ASP A 359 17.48 13.16 5.05
CA ASP A 359 17.22 11.77 4.74
C ASP A 359 16.00 11.23 5.51
N LEU A 360 15.38 10.16 4.98
CA LEU A 360 14.16 9.57 5.55
C LEU A 360 14.37 9.02 6.96
N LYS A 361 15.52 8.39 7.25
CA LYS A 361 15.78 7.81 8.56
C LYS A 361 15.85 8.84 9.67
N LYS A 362 16.40 10.01 9.37
CA LYS A 362 16.41 11.13 10.31
C LYS A 362 15.05 11.81 10.37
N PHE A 363 14.32 11.86 9.24
CA PHE A 363 12.98 12.43 9.20
C PHE A 363 11.96 11.66 10.06
N GLN A 364 12.13 10.36 10.25
CA GLN A 364 11.34 9.54 11.19
C GLN A 364 11.45 10.03 12.66
N LYS A 365 12.34 10.97 12.96
CA LYS A 365 12.51 11.61 14.27
C LYS A 365 11.89 13.02 14.32
N ALA A 366 11.16 13.43 13.27
CA ALA A 366 10.52 14.73 13.22
C ALA A 366 9.51 14.90 14.36
N GLU A 367 9.50 16.09 14.94
CA GLU A 367 8.55 16.42 15.99
C GLU A 367 7.14 16.50 15.42
N MET A 368 6.19 15.93 16.16
CA MET A 368 4.78 15.91 15.80
C MET A 368 3.95 16.60 16.88
N THR A 369 2.89 17.24 16.46
CA THR A 369 1.88 17.81 17.35
C THR A 369 0.52 17.17 17.12
N LEU A 370 -0.29 17.09 18.16
CA LEU A 370 -1.71 16.77 18.03
C LEU A 370 -2.46 18.03 17.61
N VAL A 371 -3.32 17.91 16.61
CA VAL A 371 -4.17 18.96 16.10
C VAL A 371 -5.61 18.57 16.45
N PRO A 372 -6.14 18.98 17.60
CA PRO A 372 -7.53 18.68 17.96
C PRO A 372 -8.45 19.40 16.97
N GLU A 373 -9.34 18.64 16.33
CA GLU A 373 -10.40 19.14 15.44
C GLU A 373 -9.93 19.96 14.22
N TYR A 374 -8.93 19.47 13.48
CA TYR A 374 -8.65 20.04 12.17
C TYR A 374 -9.83 19.73 11.23
N ARG A 375 -10.76 20.66 11.15
CA ARG A 375 -11.84 20.70 10.15
C ARG A 375 -11.35 21.57 9.00
N GLY A 376 -10.64 20.95 8.05
CA GLY A 376 -10.23 21.58 6.81
C GLY A 376 -11.30 21.47 5.74
#